data_3e97a6fcf0e0faf0a6ca4615e603e746
#
_entry.id   3e97a6fcf0e0faf0a6ca4615e603e746
#
_cell.length_a   1.000
_cell.length_b   1.000
_cell.length_c   1.000
_cell.angle_alpha   90.00
_cell.angle_beta   90.00
_cell.angle_gamma   90.00
#
_symmetry.space_group_name_H-M   'P 1'
#
loop_
_entity.id
_entity.type
_entity.pdbx_description
1 polymer ?
#
loop_
_entity_poly.entity_id
_entity_poly.type
_entity_poly.pdbx_seq_one_letter_code
_entity_poly.pdbx_strand_id
1 'polypeptide(L)'
;MKFSNFLFPASMDANKDQQIISETLREAQLCDELGMDMLWLAEHHFDGICAYVDPVTFAAALAASTKQIHIGFAVAQMSLHHPIRMAEQMALIDNISKGRLVVGLGRGTAYNIYDYQ
;
A
#
# COMPACT_ATOMS: atom_id res chain seq x y z
N MET A 1 -13.04 18.65 -8.24
CA MET A 1 -11.62 18.24 -8.38
C MET A 1 -11.40 17.09 -7.42
N LYS A 2 -10.62 16.07 -7.80
CA LYS A 2 -10.29 14.92 -6.95
C LYS A 2 -8.87 15.07 -6.43
N PHE A 3 -8.65 14.76 -5.15
CA PHE A 3 -7.34 14.83 -4.51
C PHE A 3 -6.99 13.45 -3.96
N SER A 4 -5.73 13.06 -4.15
CA SER A 4 -5.20 11.79 -3.68
C SER A 4 -3.90 12.02 -2.94
N ASN A 5 -3.58 11.13 -2.00
CA ASN A 5 -2.29 11.12 -1.34
C ASN A 5 -1.50 9.86 -1.75
N PHE A 6 -0.21 10.02 -2.02
CA PHE A 6 0.69 8.92 -2.30
C PHE A 6 1.49 8.62 -1.04
N LEU A 7 1.15 7.53 -0.37
CA LEU A 7 1.79 7.11 0.86
C LEU A 7 3.10 6.37 0.55
N PHE A 8 4.20 7.03 0.78
CA PHE A 8 5.53 6.45 0.69
C PHE A 8 6.33 6.81 1.94
N PRO A 9 6.13 6.07 3.05
CA PRO A 9 6.78 6.37 4.32
C PRO A 9 8.27 6.04 4.25
N ALA A 10 9.06 7.05 3.91
CA ALA A 10 10.51 6.92 3.84
C ALA A 10 11.11 6.79 5.24
N SER A 11 11.93 5.76 5.44
CA SER A 11 12.70 5.54 6.67
C SER A 11 14.15 5.22 6.32
N MET A 12 15.07 5.98 6.87
CA MET A 12 16.52 5.75 6.73
C MET A 12 17.13 5.11 7.99
N ASP A 13 16.29 4.77 8.95
CA ASP A 13 16.66 4.17 10.23
C ASP A 13 15.59 3.18 10.67
N ALA A 14 15.89 1.89 10.57
CA ALA A 14 14.96 0.81 10.92
C ALA A 14 14.43 0.88 12.37
N ASN A 15 15.14 1.55 13.28
CA ASN A 15 14.66 1.76 14.65
C ASN A 15 13.43 2.70 14.71
N LYS A 16 13.18 3.45 13.64
CA LYS A 16 12.03 4.37 13.50
C LYS A 16 10.87 3.79 12.72
N ASP A 17 11.02 2.62 12.10
CA ASP A 17 9.99 2.03 11.22
C ASP A 17 8.64 1.88 11.94
N GLN A 18 8.64 1.42 13.18
CA GLN A 18 7.40 1.30 13.97
C GLN A 18 6.67 2.64 14.12
N GLN A 19 7.41 3.70 14.43
CA GLN A 19 6.85 5.05 14.56
C GLN A 19 6.33 5.53 13.20
N ILE A 20 7.13 5.41 12.15
CA ILE A 20 6.79 5.87 10.79
C ILE A 20 5.55 5.14 10.27
N ILE A 21 5.46 3.82 10.47
CA ILE A 21 4.26 3.05 10.09
C ILE A 21 3.02 3.55 10.85
N SER A 22 3.14 3.81 12.15
CA SER A 22 2.04 4.32 12.96
C SER A 22 1.60 5.73 12.50
N GLU A 23 2.55 6.60 12.17
CA GLU A 23 2.29 7.93 11.65
C GLU A 23 1.63 7.88 10.26
N THR A 24 2.06 6.95 9.40
CA THR A 24 1.46 6.75 8.07
C THR A 24 0.02 6.24 8.16
N LEU A 25 -0.28 5.36 9.11
CA LEU A 25 -1.67 4.95 9.38
C LEU A 25 -2.52 6.14 9.85
N ARG A 26 -1.96 7.00 10.71
CA ARG A 26 -2.65 8.20 11.17
C ARG A 26 -2.86 9.22 10.05
N GLU A 27 -1.87 9.40 9.17
CA GLU A 27 -1.98 10.23 7.97
C GLU A 27 -3.11 9.75 7.06
N ALA A 28 -3.20 8.43 6.83
CA ALA A 28 -4.26 7.84 6.03
C ALA A 28 -5.66 8.09 6.62
N GLN A 29 -5.80 7.96 7.93
CA GLN A 29 -7.05 8.29 8.63
C GLN A 29 -7.41 9.76 8.50
N LEU A 30 -6.43 10.65 8.59
CA LEU A 30 -6.64 12.09 8.39
C LEU A 30 -7.08 12.40 6.96
N CYS A 31 -6.48 11.76 5.95
CA CYS A 31 -6.92 11.89 4.56
C CYS A 31 -8.40 11.46 4.38
N ASP A 32 -8.79 10.36 5.03
CA ASP A 32 -10.19 9.88 5.04
C ASP A 32 -11.13 10.89 5.72
N GLU A 33 -10.75 11.41 6.89
CA GLU A 33 -11.51 12.42 7.64
C GLU A 33 -11.69 13.73 6.84
N LEU A 34 -10.67 14.13 6.07
CA LEU A 34 -10.69 15.33 5.24
C LEU A 34 -11.42 15.14 3.90
N GLY A 35 -11.88 13.93 3.59
CA GLY A 35 -12.64 13.64 2.38
C GLY A 35 -11.78 13.59 1.12
N MET A 36 -10.50 13.20 1.22
CA MET A 36 -9.68 12.92 0.04
C MET A 36 -10.22 11.68 -0.70
N ASP A 37 -9.99 11.64 -2.01
CA ASP A 37 -10.58 10.60 -2.87
C ASP A 37 -9.85 9.26 -2.76
N MET A 38 -8.50 9.26 -2.65
CA MET A 38 -7.72 8.05 -2.74
C MET A 38 -6.37 8.13 -2.04
N LEU A 39 -5.95 6.99 -1.49
CA LEU A 39 -4.59 6.72 -1.06
C LEU A 39 -3.91 5.82 -2.09
N TRP A 40 -2.70 6.15 -2.50
CA TRP A 40 -1.89 5.32 -3.37
C TRP A 40 -0.72 4.71 -2.61
N LEU A 41 -0.49 3.42 -2.81
CA LEU A 41 0.61 2.65 -2.25
C LEU A 41 1.57 2.21 -3.34
N ALA A 42 2.87 2.35 -3.10
CA ALA A 42 3.91 1.77 -3.93
C ALA A 42 4.41 0.45 -3.33
N GLU A 43 4.98 -0.41 -4.15
CA GLU A 43 5.66 -1.61 -3.72
C GLU A 43 7.16 -1.48 -3.95
N HIS A 44 7.93 -1.45 -2.86
CA HIS A 44 9.39 -1.30 -2.89
C HIS A 44 10.03 -2.32 -1.96
N HIS A 45 10.93 -3.13 -2.53
CA HIS A 45 11.66 -4.16 -1.81
C HIS A 45 13.16 -3.91 -1.88
N PHE A 46 13.88 -4.23 -0.81
CA PHE A 46 15.35 -4.22 -0.70
C PHE A 46 16.02 -2.86 -0.93
N ASP A 47 15.27 -1.78 -1.05
CA ASP A 47 15.82 -0.43 -1.19
C ASP A 47 16.22 0.21 0.16
N GLY A 48 15.77 -0.37 1.26
CA GLY A 48 16.07 0.11 2.62
C GLY A 48 15.43 1.46 2.95
N ILE A 49 14.45 1.90 2.16
CA ILE A 49 13.85 3.24 2.32
C ILE A 49 12.38 3.15 2.75
N CYS A 50 11.60 2.24 2.16
CA CYS A 50 10.16 2.16 2.43
C CYS A 50 9.88 1.34 3.71
N ALA A 51 9.27 1.97 4.72
CA ALA A 51 9.03 1.33 6.01
C ALA A 51 7.98 0.21 5.98
N TYR A 52 7.01 0.22 5.07
CA TYR A 52 5.99 -0.84 5.01
C TYR A 52 6.34 -2.00 4.06
N VAL A 53 7.30 -1.87 3.17
CA VAL A 53 7.75 -2.81 2.10
C VAL A 53 6.67 -3.62 1.38
N ASP A 54 5.72 -4.21 2.10
CA ASP A 54 4.58 -4.99 1.57
C ASP A 54 3.29 -4.15 1.55
N PRO A 55 2.94 -3.55 0.41
CA PRO A 55 1.74 -2.70 0.31
C PRO A 55 0.44 -3.49 0.45
N VAL A 56 0.43 -4.78 0.15
CA VAL A 56 -0.78 -5.62 0.24
C VAL A 56 -1.19 -5.80 1.70
N THR A 57 -0.23 -6.14 2.56
CA THR A 57 -0.48 -6.24 4.01
C THR A 57 -0.86 -4.87 4.59
N PHE A 58 -0.19 -3.81 4.17
CA PHE A 58 -0.49 -2.46 4.64
C PHE A 58 -1.89 -1.98 4.20
N ALA A 59 -2.30 -2.30 2.96
CA ALA A 59 -3.64 -2.00 2.45
C ALA A 59 -4.75 -2.64 3.28
N ALA A 60 -4.54 -3.84 3.81
CA ALA A 60 -5.53 -4.48 4.71
C ALA A 60 -5.71 -3.67 6.01
N ALA A 61 -4.63 -3.14 6.58
CA ALA A 61 -4.70 -2.26 7.75
C ALA A 61 -5.43 -0.95 7.43
N LEU A 62 -5.15 -0.34 6.27
CA LEU A 62 -5.85 0.86 5.80
C LEU A 62 -7.34 0.59 5.58
N ALA A 63 -7.69 -0.54 4.95
CA ALA A 63 -9.07 -0.93 4.70
C ALA A 63 -9.89 -1.04 5.98
N ALA A 64 -9.28 -1.57 7.05
CA ALA A 64 -9.90 -1.73 8.35
C ALA A 64 -9.97 -0.42 9.18
N SER A 65 -9.04 0.52 8.95
CA SER A 65 -8.89 1.74 9.74
C SER A 65 -9.49 3.00 9.10
N THR A 66 -9.96 2.92 7.85
CA THR A 66 -10.61 4.01 7.10
C THR A 66 -12.04 3.67 6.71
N LYS A 67 -12.86 4.66 6.33
CA LYS A 67 -14.30 4.50 6.12
C LYS A 67 -14.76 4.75 4.68
N GLN A 68 -14.21 5.73 3.99
CA GLN A 68 -14.70 6.21 2.69
C GLN A 68 -13.61 6.37 1.62
N ILE A 69 -12.38 6.64 1.99
CA ILE A 69 -11.29 6.85 1.05
C ILE A 69 -10.97 5.55 0.29
N HIS A 70 -10.73 5.66 -1.02
CA HIS A 70 -10.28 4.52 -1.81
C HIS A 70 -8.82 4.20 -1.53
N ILE A 71 -8.43 2.95 -1.70
CA ILE A 71 -7.08 2.45 -1.48
C ILE A 71 -6.61 1.85 -2.80
N GLY A 72 -5.50 2.33 -3.32
CA GLY A 72 -4.98 1.91 -4.62
C GLY A 72 -3.51 1.50 -4.59
N PHE A 73 -3.15 0.60 -5.48
CA PHE A 73 -1.74 0.26 -5.71
C PHE A 73 -1.22 0.97 -6.97
N ALA A 74 -0.09 1.63 -6.82
CA ALA A 74 0.61 2.27 -7.93
C ALA A 74 2.12 1.96 -7.89
N VAL A 75 2.45 0.71 -8.14
CA VAL A 75 1.67 -0.46 -8.54
C VAL A 75 1.94 -1.65 -7.62
N ALA A 76 1.07 -2.69 -7.65
CA ALA A 76 1.44 -4.00 -7.12
C ALA A 76 2.23 -4.77 -8.18
N GLN A 77 3.40 -5.30 -7.80
CA GLN A 77 4.36 -5.89 -8.74
C GLN A 77 4.04 -7.37 -9.01
N MET A 78 3.32 -7.64 -10.10
CA MET A 78 2.86 -8.99 -10.44
C MET A 78 3.97 -10.03 -10.54
N SER A 79 5.19 -9.63 -10.89
CA SER A 79 6.34 -10.54 -11.03
C SER A 79 6.83 -11.11 -9.70
N LEU A 80 6.45 -10.52 -8.56
CA LEU A 80 6.88 -10.93 -7.22
C LEU A 80 5.83 -11.75 -6.47
N HIS A 81 4.62 -11.87 -7.02
CA HIS A 81 3.50 -12.51 -6.35
C HIS A 81 3.03 -13.76 -7.09
N HIS A 82 2.64 -14.78 -6.33
CA HIS A 82 1.89 -15.89 -6.89
C HIS A 82 0.47 -15.40 -7.28
N PRO A 83 0.02 -15.56 -8.53
CA PRO A 83 -1.19 -14.90 -9.02
C PRO A 83 -2.46 -15.30 -8.26
N ILE A 84 -2.60 -16.55 -7.87
CA ILE A 84 -3.75 -17.02 -7.07
C ILE A 84 -3.75 -16.36 -5.69
N ARG A 85 -2.59 -16.32 -5.02
CA ARG A 85 -2.47 -15.69 -3.69
C ARG A 85 -2.79 -14.19 -3.75
N MET A 86 -2.27 -13.52 -4.76
CA MET A 86 -2.55 -12.11 -4.97
C MET A 86 -4.05 -11.86 -5.19
N ALA A 87 -4.71 -12.66 -6.02
CA ALA A 87 -6.14 -12.55 -6.25
C ALA A 87 -6.96 -12.74 -4.96
N GLU A 88 -6.62 -13.74 -4.14
CA GLU A 88 -7.26 -13.96 -2.82
C GLU A 88 -7.07 -12.77 -1.89
N GLN A 89 -5.86 -12.23 -1.81
CA GLN A 89 -5.54 -11.07 -0.97
C GLN A 89 -6.32 -9.83 -1.42
N MET A 90 -6.34 -9.54 -2.74
CA MET A 90 -7.09 -8.41 -3.29
C MET A 90 -8.61 -8.54 -3.01
N ALA A 91 -9.18 -9.73 -3.22
CA ALA A 91 -10.58 -9.98 -2.93
C ALA A 91 -10.90 -9.79 -1.44
N LEU A 92 -10.00 -10.23 -0.54
CA LEU A 92 -10.19 -10.06 0.89
C LEU A 92 -10.12 -8.58 1.30
N ILE A 93 -9.13 -7.83 0.80
CA ILE A 93 -9.00 -6.39 1.07
C ILE A 93 -10.21 -5.63 0.53
N ASP A 94 -10.70 -5.97 -0.66
CA ASP A 94 -11.88 -5.34 -1.24
C ASP A 94 -13.12 -5.57 -0.36
N ASN A 95 -13.31 -6.78 0.15
CA ASN A 95 -14.39 -7.09 1.11
C ASN A 95 -14.23 -6.31 2.43
N ILE A 96 -13.04 -6.25 3.01
CA ILE A 96 -12.79 -5.47 4.25
C ILE A 96 -13.09 -3.99 4.00
N SER A 97 -12.64 -3.45 2.88
CA SER A 97 -12.84 -2.06 2.50
C SER A 97 -14.27 -1.75 2.02
N LYS A 98 -15.12 -2.76 1.79
CA LYS A 98 -16.47 -2.63 1.23
C LYS A 98 -16.47 -2.00 -0.17
N GLY A 99 -15.61 -2.51 -1.06
CA GLY A 99 -15.55 -2.12 -2.47
C GLY A 99 -14.74 -0.84 -2.72
N ARG A 100 -13.81 -0.46 -1.83
CA ARG A 100 -12.96 0.74 -2.00
C ARG A 100 -11.58 0.45 -2.58
N LEU A 101 -11.27 -0.81 -2.92
CA LEU A 101 -9.97 -1.17 -3.46
C LEU A 101 -9.86 -0.82 -4.95
N VAL A 102 -8.71 -0.29 -5.35
CA VAL A 102 -8.33 -0.05 -6.74
C VAL A 102 -7.00 -0.75 -7.00
N VAL A 103 -6.98 -1.71 -7.91
CA VAL A 103 -5.79 -2.53 -8.15
C VAL A 103 -5.06 -2.05 -9.40
N GLY A 104 -3.95 -1.31 -9.20
CA GLY A 104 -2.99 -1.01 -10.24
C GLY A 104 -1.92 -2.10 -10.28
N LEU A 105 -1.83 -2.82 -11.40
CA LEU A 105 -0.86 -3.89 -11.60
C LEU A 105 0.28 -3.44 -12.49
N GLY A 106 1.49 -3.80 -12.12
CA GLY A 106 2.68 -3.56 -12.91
C GLY A 106 3.64 -4.75 -12.92
N ARG A 107 4.57 -4.77 -13.86
CA ARG A 107 5.61 -5.81 -13.91
C ARG A 107 6.64 -5.70 -12.80
N GLY A 108 6.75 -4.53 -12.17
CA GLY A 108 7.81 -4.21 -11.23
C GLY A 108 9.10 -3.70 -11.89
N THR A 109 10.07 -3.36 -11.07
CA THR A 109 11.40 -2.92 -11.49
C THR A 109 12.37 -4.09 -11.58
N ALA A 110 13.34 -4.01 -12.49
CA ALA A 110 14.25 -5.12 -12.77
C ALA A 110 15.06 -5.53 -11.53
N TYR A 111 15.55 -4.58 -10.72
CA TYR A 111 16.34 -4.86 -9.52
C TYR A 111 15.52 -5.62 -8.47
N ASN A 112 14.28 -5.27 -8.22
CA ASN A 112 13.42 -6.01 -7.29
C ASN A 112 13.23 -7.47 -7.74
N ILE A 113 13.05 -7.70 -9.05
CA ILE A 113 12.89 -9.04 -9.59
C ILE A 113 14.17 -9.87 -9.39
N TYR A 114 15.35 -9.29 -9.61
CA TYR A 114 16.62 -9.98 -9.43
C TYR A 114 16.90 -10.31 -7.95
N ASP A 115 16.58 -9.39 -7.06
CA ASP A 115 16.80 -9.59 -5.63
C ASP A 115 15.92 -10.69 -5.03
N TYR A 116 14.74 -10.93 -5.63
CA TYR A 116 13.85 -12.02 -5.25
C TYR A 116 14.28 -13.39 -5.79
N GLN A 117 15.06 -13.46 -6.85
CA GLN A 117 15.55 -14.70 -7.47
C GLN A 117 16.84 -15.19 -6.85
#